data_199b9864fd21c003e3aa6dcac676b6af
#
_entry.id   199b9864fd21c003e3aa6dcac676b6af
#
_cell.length_a   1.000
_cell.length_b   1.000
_cell.length_c   1.000
_cell.angle_alpha   90.00
_cell.angle_beta   90.00
_cell.angle_gamma   90.00
#
_symmetry.space_group_name_H-M   'P 1'
#
loop_
_entity.id
_entity.type
_entity.pdbx_description
1 polymer ?
#
loop_
_entity_poly.entity_id
_entity_poly.type
_entity_poly.pdbx_seq_one_letter_code
_entity_poly.pdbx_strand_id
1 'polypeptide(L)'
;MSTAAGKKIAIVTGSALGLGYELARQLIGKGWFVAGIDFNTARQEELSRTFGADEYRAFVGDISDEAFVKDSVAAIKEIGHIDLLINNAGQPSFKKPVDYEAADVGKCLKGLKGMILWSVETLKADGEQDLKIANVMSTAATRGNANESVYCATKWGEKGYT
;
A
#
# COMPACT_ATOMS: atom_id res chain seq x y z
N MET A 1 17.94 4.56 18.25
CA MET A 1 16.83 5.17 19.00
C MET A 1 15.77 5.57 17.99
N SER A 2 14.52 5.24 18.22
CA SER A 2 13.45 5.54 17.23
C SER A 2 13.25 7.05 17.14
N THR A 3 13.54 7.63 15.98
CA THR A 3 13.43 9.06 15.70
C THR A 3 11.99 9.50 15.44
N ALA A 4 11.05 8.54 15.35
CA ALA A 4 9.61 8.78 15.20
C ALA A 4 8.88 8.98 16.56
N ALA A 5 9.59 9.13 17.67
CA ALA A 5 9.00 9.22 19.00
C ALA A 5 7.93 10.34 19.08
N GLY A 6 6.68 9.95 19.34
CA GLY A 6 5.54 10.86 19.49
C GLY A 6 4.86 11.27 18.19
N LYS A 7 5.32 10.83 17.01
CA LYS A 7 4.62 11.03 15.75
C LYS A 7 3.58 9.94 15.53
N LYS A 8 2.49 10.29 14.83
CA LYS A 8 1.58 9.29 14.26
C LYS A 8 2.25 8.56 13.11
N ILE A 9 2.00 7.27 12.99
CA ILE A 9 2.61 6.41 11.98
C ILE A 9 1.57 6.04 10.92
N ALA A 10 1.92 6.28 9.65
CA ALA A 10 1.14 5.85 8.51
C ALA A 10 1.92 4.85 7.65
N ILE A 11 1.27 3.78 7.25
CA ILE A 11 1.73 2.88 6.18
C ILE A 11 1.09 3.33 4.88
N VAL A 12 1.89 3.51 3.81
CA VAL A 12 1.39 3.86 2.47
C VAL A 12 1.94 2.85 1.47
N THR A 13 1.06 1.99 0.92
CA THR A 13 1.47 1.07 -0.15
C THR A 13 1.44 1.75 -1.52
N GLY A 14 2.41 1.43 -2.40
CA GLY A 14 2.59 2.12 -3.68
C GLY A 14 3.09 3.55 -3.52
N SER A 15 3.97 3.78 -2.54
CA SER A 15 4.43 5.11 -2.13
C SER A 15 5.47 5.75 -3.05
N ALA A 16 6.02 5.00 -4.02
CA ALA A 16 7.11 5.50 -4.86
C ALA A 16 6.69 6.57 -5.86
N LEU A 17 5.47 6.50 -6.38
CA LEU A 17 5.00 7.35 -7.49
C LEU A 17 3.53 7.76 -7.33
N GLY A 18 3.11 8.74 -8.14
CA GLY A 18 1.71 9.12 -8.31
C GLY A 18 0.99 9.50 -7.00
N LEU A 19 -0.21 8.96 -6.81
CA LEU A 19 -1.06 9.27 -5.66
C LEU A 19 -0.41 8.83 -4.34
N GLY A 20 0.21 7.63 -4.30
CA GLY A 20 0.86 7.14 -3.09
C GLY A 20 2.02 8.02 -2.63
N TYR A 21 2.84 8.51 -3.56
CA TYR A 21 3.88 9.50 -3.27
C TYR A 21 3.31 10.80 -2.70
N GLU A 22 2.26 11.33 -3.33
CA GLU A 22 1.66 12.58 -2.88
C GLU A 22 1.00 12.43 -1.50
N LEU A 23 0.36 11.29 -1.22
CA LEU A 23 -0.18 10.97 0.11
C LEU A 23 0.93 10.92 1.16
N ALA A 24 2.03 10.22 0.87
CA ALA A 24 3.19 10.16 1.75
C ALA A 24 3.75 11.57 2.04
N ARG A 25 3.97 12.38 0.99
CA ARG A 25 4.48 13.74 1.11
C ARG A 25 3.58 14.64 1.97
N GLN A 26 2.25 14.55 1.79
CA GLN A 26 1.30 15.35 2.57
C GLN A 26 1.22 14.90 4.03
N LEU A 27 1.30 13.61 4.31
CA LEU A 27 1.34 13.10 5.68
C LEU A 27 2.60 13.58 6.42
N ILE A 28 3.76 13.49 5.76
CA ILE A 28 5.03 14.01 6.29
C ILE A 28 4.91 15.50 6.59
N GLY A 29 4.37 16.28 5.65
CA GLY A 29 4.15 17.72 5.85
C GLY A 29 3.17 18.08 6.99
N LYS A 30 2.42 17.10 7.48
CA LYS A 30 1.53 17.20 8.66
C LYS A 30 2.17 16.62 9.93
N GLY A 31 3.44 16.28 9.89
CA GLY A 31 4.19 15.77 11.05
C GLY A 31 4.03 14.27 11.32
N TRP A 32 3.53 13.49 10.35
CA TRP A 32 3.46 12.03 10.47
C TRP A 32 4.81 11.39 10.11
N PHE A 33 5.07 10.24 10.70
CA PHE A 33 6.07 9.32 10.18
C PHE A 33 5.43 8.41 9.14
N VAL A 34 6.07 8.23 7.99
CA VAL A 34 5.55 7.39 6.91
C VAL A 34 6.44 6.17 6.66
N ALA A 35 5.86 4.99 6.81
CA ALA A 35 6.41 3.74 6.29
C ALA A 35 5.94 3.57 4.83
N GLY A 36 6.83 3.82 3.88
CA GLY A 36 6.53 3.74 2.46
C GLY A 36 6.83 2.36 1.89
N ILE A 37 5.84 1.72 1.29
CA ILE A 37 5.94 0.38 0.72
C ILE A 37 5.88 0.46 -0.80
N ASP A 38 6.91 -0.03 -1.48
CA ASP A 38 6.92 -0.15 -2.95
C ASP A 38 7.99 -1.16 -3.40
N PHE A 39 7.84 -1.71 -4.60
CA PHE A 39 8.87 -2.57 -5.20
C PHE A 39 9.95 -1.78 -5.96
N ASN A 40 9.77 -0.49 -6.19
CA ASN A 40 10.73 0.37 -6.91
C ASN A 40 11.87 0.81 -5.99
N THR A 41 12.94 0.01 -5.94
CA THR A 41 14.09 0.23 -5.06
C THR A 41 14.72 1.61 -5.25
N ALA A 42 15.03 1.99 -6.49
CA ALA A 42 15.72 3.26 -6.77
C ALA A 42 14.92 4.47 -6.28
N ARG A 43 13.60 4.45 -6.50
CA ARG A 43 12.73 5.54 -6.05
C ARG A 43 12.57 5.56 -4.54
N GLN A 44 12.48 4.40 -3.89
CA GLN A 44 12.41 4.30 -2.44
C GLN A 44 13.69 4.80 -1.75
N GLU A 45 14.87 4.53 -2.32
CA GLU A 45 16.13 5.09 -1.84
C GLU A 45 16.20 6.61 -1.98
N GLU A 46 15.72 7.14 -3.11
CA GLU A 46 15.63 8.59 -3.33
C GLU A 46 14.70 9.25 -2.28
N LEU A 47 13.51 8.68 -2.03
CA LEU A 47 12.56 9.19 -1.04
C LEU A 47 13.13 9.16 0.38
N SER A 48 13.84 8.08 0.74
CA SER A 48 14.52 7.99 2.04
C SER A 48 15.57 9.08 2.24
N ARG A 49 16.30 9.44 1.18
CA ARG A 49 17.26 10.57 1.23
C ARG A 49 16.55 11.93 1.29
N THR A 50 15.44 12.06 0.57
CA THR A 50 14.69 13.33 0.45
C THR A 50 14.00 13.71 1.74
N PHE A 51 13.32 12.76 2.39
CA PHE A 51 12.55 13.02 3.61
C PHE A 51 13.35 12.82 4.89
N GLY A 52 14.39 11.98 4.85
CA GLY A 52 15.20 11.66 6.03
C GLY A 52 14.56 10.61 6.94
N ALA A 53 15.40 10.01 7.76
CA ALA A 53 15.05 8.87 8.62
C ALA A 53 14.05 9.20 9.75
N ASP A 54 13.90 10.47 10.08
CA ASP A 54 12.96 10.94 11.12
C ASP A 54 11.52 11.05 10.61
N GLU A 55 11.30 10.96 9.30
CA GLU A 55 10.01 11.18 8.67
C GLU A 55 9.58 10.04 7.74
N TYR A 56 10.54 9.29 7.18
CA TYR A 56 10.25 8.27 6.19
C TYR A 56 11.16 7.05 6.33
N ARG A 57 10.58 5.88 6.26
CA ARG A 57 11.31 4.62 6.11
C ARG A 57 10.76 3.83 4.94
N ALA A 58 11.63 3.46 4.01
CA ALA A 58 11.31 2.62 2.87
C ALA A 58 11.29 1.14 3.23
N PHE A 59 10.30 0.44 2.73
CA PHE A 59 10.19 -1.02 2.73
C PHE A 59 10.03 -1.47 1.28
N VAL A 60 11.03 -2.15 0.76
CA VAL A 60 11.10 -2.51 -0.66
C VAL A 60 10.69 -3.96 -0.86
N GLY A 61 9.57 -4.17 -1.55
CA GLY A 61 9.08 -5.53 -1.81
C GLY A 61 7.73 -5.58 -2.50
N ASP A 62 7.26 -6.81 -2.77
CA ASP A 62 5.96 -7.08 -3.37
C ASP A 62 4.88 -7.09 -2.28
N ILE A 63 3.89 -6.23 -2.40
CA ILE A 63 2.77 -6.15 -1.46
C ILE A 63 1.98 -7.45 -1.31
N SER A 64 2.07 -8.36 -2.27
CA SER A 64 1.39 -9.66 -2.27
C SER A 64 2.23 -10.80 -1.72
N ASP A 65 3.47 -10.53 -1.31
CA ASP A 65 4.34 -11.51 -0.63
C ASP A 65 4.02 -11.51 0.88
N GLU A 66 3.52 -12.63 1.37
CA GLU A 66 3.08 -12.76 2.77
C GLU A 66 4.23 -12.59 3.76
N ALA A 67 5.41 -13.14 3.47
CA ALA A 67 6.57 -13.02 4.35
C ALA A 67 7.03 -11.57 4.44
N PHE A 68 7.16 -10.90 3.28
CA PHE A 68 7.50 -9.48 3.22
C PHE A 68 6.51 -8.59 4.01
N VAL A 69 5.20 -8.87 3.89
CA VAL A 69 4.17 -8.11 4.62
C VAL A 69 4.32 -8.29 6.12
N LYS A 70 4.45 -9.53 6.60
CA LYS A 70 4.63 -9.84 8.03
C LYS A 70 5.88 -9.19 8.61
N ASP A 71 7.01 -9.34 7.93
CA ASP A 71 8.29 -8.79 8.38
C ASP A 71 8.26 -7.24 8.41
N SER A 72 7.64 -6.65 7.39
CA SER A 72 7.49 -5.19 7.29
C SER A 72 6.60 -4.64 8.41
N VAL A 73 5.43 -5.24 8.64
CA VAL A 73 4.51 -4.81 9.71
C VAL A 73 5.18 -4.95 11.07
N ALA A 74 5.86 -6.06 11.34
CA ALA A 74 6.61 -6.25 12.58
C ALA A 74 7.68 -5.16 12.78
N ALA A 75 8.47 -4.86 11.73
CA ALA A 75 9.49 -3.83 11.78
C ALA A 75 8.93 -2.40 11.91
N ILE A 76 7.72 -2.14 11.41
CA ILE A 76 7.02 -0.86 11.59
C ILE A 76 6.50 -0.75 13.02
N LYS A 77 5.99 -1.83 13.57
CA LYS A 77 5.51 -1.88 14.96
C LYS A 77 6.60 -1.57 16.00
N GLU A 78 7.85 -1.95 15.71
CA GLU A 78 9.01 -1.58 16.51
C GLU A 78 9.29 -0.06 16.52
N ILE A 79 8.79 0.68 15.53
CA ILE A 79 8.88 2.15 15.48
C ILE A 79 7.84 2.77 16.42
N GLY A 80 6.62 2.24 16.45
CA GLY A 80 5.53 2.69 17.31
C GLY A 80 4.16 2.16 16.90
N HIS A 81 3.10 2.77 17.43
CA HIS A 81 1.72 2.45 17.10
C HIS A 81 1.38 2.86 15.66
N ILE A 82 0.69 1.99 14.92
CA ILE A 82 0.27 2.27 13.54
C ILE A 82 -1.11 2.93 13.57
N ASP A 83 -1.18 4.20 13.25
CA ASP A 83 -2.43 4.98 13.29
C ASP A 83 -3.22 4.89 11.97
N LEU A 84 -2.53 4.65 10.84
CA LEU A 84 -3.14 4.67 9.51
C LEU A 84 -2.48 3.68 8.57
N LEU A 85 -3.30 2.86 7.90
CA LEU A 85 -2.89 2.08 6.74
C LEU A 85 -3.59 2.64 5.49
N ILE A 86 -2.83 3.01 4.46
CA ILE A 86 -3.37 3.38 3.15
C ILE A 86 -2.99 2.30 2.13
N ASN A 87 -3.96 1.48 1.78
CA ASN A 87 -3.86 0.53 0.68
C ASN A 87 -4.08 1.25 -0.64
N ASN A 88 -2.99 1.69 -1.28
CA ASN A 88 -3.01 2.43 -2.53
C ASN A 88 -2.36 1.64 -3.68
N ALA A 89 -1.45 0.72 -3.40
CA ALA A 89 -0.75 -0.04 -4.43
C ALA A 89 -1.72 -0.86 -5.30
N GLY A 90 -1.58 -0.73 -6.60
CA GLY A 90 -2.36 -1.48 -7.58
C GLY A 90 -1.91 -1.15 -8.98
N GLN A 91 -2.02 -2.11 -9.88
CA GLN A 91 -1.68 -1.92 -11.29
C GLN A 91 -2.94 -2.09 -12.16
N PRO A 92 -3.30 -1.07 -12.94
CA PRO A 92 -4.34 -1.22 -13.95
C PRO A 92 -3.83 -2.14 -15.06
N SER A 93 -4.77 -2.81 -15.74
CA SER A 93 -4.48 -3.60 -16.94
C SER A 93 -5.51 -3.28 -18.00
N PHE A 94 -5.03 -2.93 -19.19
CA PHE A 94 -5.84 -2.51 -20.34
C PHE A 94 -5.61 -3.48 -21.50
N LYS A 95 -6.40 -4.57 -21.54
CA LYS A 95 -6.36 -5.59 -22.58
C LYS A 95 -7.77 -6.02 -22.95
N LYS A 96 -7.98 -6.44 -24.21
CA LYS A 96 -9.21 -7.13 -24.57
C LYS A 96 -9.31 -8.44 -23.76
N PRO A 97 -10.51 -8.90 -23.39
CA PRO A 97 -10.66 -10.12 -22.59
C PRO A 97 -9.95 -11.35 -23.18
N VAL A 98 -9.90 -11.46 -24.51
CA VAL A 98 -9.25 -12.59 -25.22
C VAL A 98 -7.72 -12.53 -25.25
N ASP A 99 -7.12 -11.39 -24.91
CA ASP A 99 -5.67 -11.16 -24.93
C ASP A 99 -5.02 -11.30 -23.55
N TYR A 100 -5.81 -11.63 -22.51
CA TYR A 100 -5.27 -11.84 -21.17
C TYR A 100 -4.58 -13.20 -21.04
N GLU A 101 -3.38 -13.18 -20.54
CA GLU A 101 -2.64 -14.37 -20.09
C GLU A 101 -2.72 -14.53 -18.57
N ALA A 102 -2.44 -15.72 -18.06
CA ALA A 102 -2.44 -16.01 -16.62
C ALA A 102 -1.52 -15.06 -15.82
N ALA A 103 -0.38 -14.66 -16.41
CA ALA A 103 0.54 -13.73 -15.80
C ALA A 103 -0.07 -12.32 -15.62
N ASP A 104 -0.87 -11.85 -16.58
CA ASP A 104 -1.55 -10.56 -16.49
C ASP A 104 -2.61 -10.56 -15.40
N VAL A 105 -3.40 -11.64 -15.36
CA VAL A 105 -4.41 -11.86 -14.31
C VAL A 105 -3.73 -11.87 -12.94
N GLY A 106 -2.65 -12.64 -12.79
CA GLY A 106 -1.88 -12.72 -11.56
C GLY A 106 -1.35 -11.36 -11.09
N LYS A 107 -0.80 -10.54 -12.01
CA LYS A 107 -0.32 -9.19 -11.70
C LYS A 107 -1.44 -8.29 -11.20
N CYS A 108 -2.59 -8.31 -11.87
CA CYS A 108 -3.71 -7.45 -11.51
C CYS A 108 -4.28 -7.81 -10.13
N LEU A 109 -4.41 -9.11 -9.83
CA LEU A 109 -4.92 -9.61 -8.56
C LEU A 109 -3.98 -9.37 -7.36
N LYS A 110 -2.71 -9.04 -7.59
CA LYS A 110 -1.78 -8.67 -6.51
C LYS A 110 -2.27 -7.47 -5.70
N GLY A 111 -2.97 -6.52 -6.32
CA GLY A 111 -3.58 -5.38 -5.62
C GLY A 111 -4.55 -5.83 -4.53
N LEU A 112 -5.51 -6.69 -4.89
CA LEU A 112 -6.49 -7.24 -3.96
C LEU A 112 -5.83 -8.11 -2.87
N LYS A 113 -4.95 -9.04 -3.27
CA LYS A 113 -4.23 -9.89 -2.31
C LYS A 113 -3.42 -9.04 -1.33
N GLY A 114 -2.66 -8.06 -1.84
CA GLY A 114 -1.86 -7.17 -1.01
C GLY A 114 -2.70 -6.37 -0.03
N MET A 115 -3.79 -5.75 -0.49
CA MET A 115 -4.70 -5.01 0.37
C MET A 115 -5.21 -5.87 1.55
N ILE A 116 -5.62 -7.11 1.27
CA ILE A 116 -6.09 -8.03 2.31
C ILE A 116 -4.96 -8.37 3.29
N LEU A 117 -3.77 -8.75 2.78
CA LEU A 117 -2.63 -9.11 3.63
C LEU A 117 -2.20 -7.96 4.54
N TRP A 118 -2.01 -6.77 3.98
CA TRP A 118 -1.62 -5.59 4.77
C TRP A 118 -2.67 -5.23 5.82
N SER A 119 -3.95 -5.28 5.48
CA SER A 119 -5.03 -5.01 6.44
C SER A 119 -5.05 -6.04 7.58
N VAL A 120 -4.97 -7.34 7.24
CA VAL A 120 -4.98 -8.42 8.24
C VAL A 120 -3.76 -8.36 9.16
N GLU A 121 -2.56 -8.22 8.61
CA GLU A 121 -1.34 -8.22 9.45
C GLU A 121 -1.22 -6.95 10.28
N THR A 122 -1.67 -5.80 9.79
CA THR A 122 -1.70 -4.56 10.58
C THR A 122 -2.72 -4.66 11.74
N LEU A 123 -3.92 -5.21 11.49
CA LEU A 123 -4.92 -5.44 12.53
C LEU A 123 -4.42 -6.43 13.61
N LYS A 124 -3.72 -7.49 13.21
CA LYS A 124 -3.11 -8.43 14.18
C LYS A 124 -2.03 -7.78 15.04
N ALA A 125 -1.24 -6.89 14.45
CA ALA A 125 -0.10 -6.27 15.14
C ALA A 125 -0.51 -5.15 16.10
N ASP A 126 -1.52 -4.37 15.77
CA ASP A 126 -1.89 -3.14 16.48
C ASP A 126 -3.28 -3.16 17.12
N GLY A 127 -4.09 -4.19 16.81
CA GLY A 127 -5.47 -4.27 17.25
C GLY A 127 -6.41 -3.34 16.47
N GLU A 128 -7.67 -3.33 16.89
CA GLU A 128 -8.72 -2.56 16.21
C GLU A 128 -8.86 -1.12 16.75
N GLN A 129 -8.29 -0.84 17.93
CA GLN A 129 -8.42 0.47 18.56
C GLN A 129 -7.50 1.49 17.90
N ASP A 130 -8.11 2.59 17.47
CA ASP A 130 -7.45 3.77 16.88
C ASP A 130 -6.79 3.58 15.51
N LEU A 131 -6.68 2.35 14.98
CA LEU A 131 -6.21 2.08 13.62
C LEU A 131 -7.27 2.50 12.60
N LYS A 132 -6.87 3.30 11.61
CA LYS A 132 -7.68 3.62 10.44
C LYS A 132 -7.13 2.93 9.22
N ILE A 133 -8.01 2.31 8.43
CA ILE A 133 -7.64 1.70 7.15
C ILE A 133 -8.37 2.44 6.03
N ALA A 134 -7.61 2.96 5.08
CA ALA A 134 -8.12 3.63 3.89
C ALA A 134 -7.75 2.82 2.64
N ASN A 135 -8.74 2.39 1.88
CA ASN A 135 -8.54 1.65 0.64
C ASN A 135 -8.77 2.56 -0.57
N VAL A 136 -7.75 2.73 -1.42
CA VAL A 136 -7.84 3.56 -2.62
C VAL A 136 -8.55 2.79 -3.72
N MET A 137 -9.77 3.20 -3.99
CA MET A 137 -10.65 2.61 -4.99
C MET A 137 -10.47 3.22 -6.38
N SER A 138 -11.23 2.72 -7.33
CA SER A 138 -11.32 3.22 -8.70
C SER A 138 -12.79 3.25 -9.12
N THR A 139 -13.12 4.04 -10.14
CA THR A 139 -14.41 3.96 -10.84
C THR A 139 -14.64 2.57 -11.44
N ALA A 140 -13.58 1.79 -11.68
CA ALA A 140 -13.63 0.38 -12.04
C ALA A 140 -14.28 -0.52 -10.98
N ALA A 141 -14.43 -0.04 -9.73
CA ALA A 141 -15.16 -0.72 -8.66
C ALA A 141 -16.67 -0.40 -8.64
N THR A 142 -17.17 0.39 -9.59
CA THR A 142 -18.58 0.79 -9.68
C THR A 142 -19.26 0.36 -10.97
N ARG A 143 -18.48 0.10 -12.01
CA ARG A 143 -18.98 -0.34 -13.33
C ARG A 143 -17.92 -1.14 -14.08
N GLY A 144 -18.35 -1.94 -15.04
CA GLY A 144 -17.44 -2.57 -16.00
C GLY A 144 -16.96 -1.56 -17.04
N ASN A 145 -15.68 -1.57 -17.34
CA ASN A 145 -15.07 -0.75 -18.38
C ASN A 145 -14.54 -1.64 -19.51
N ALA A 146 -14.62 -1.14 -20.75
CA ALA A 146 -14.04 -1.84 -21.89
C ALA A 146 -12.51 -2.02 -21.70
N ASN A 147 -12.00 -3.20 -22.03
CA ASN A 147 -10.60 -3.57 -21.91
C ASN A 147 -9.99 -3.55 -20.49
N GLU A 148 -10.82 -3.46 -19.45
CA GLU A 148 -10.39 -3.45 -18.05
C GLU A 148 -11.01 -4.60 -17.24
N SER A 149 -11.43 -5.68 -17.86
CA SER A 149 -12.24 -6.73 -17.20
C SER A 149 -11.57 -7.29 -15.94
N VAL A 150 -10.28 -7.63 -15.98
CA VAL A 150 -9.54 -8.15 -14.83
C VAL A 150 -9.29 -7.06 -13.79
N TYR A 151 -9.01 -5.83 -14.21
CA TYR A 151 -8.86 -4.71 -13.28
C TYR A 151 -10.18 -4.36 -12.59
N CYS A 152 -11.30 -4.35 -13.32
CA CYS A 152 -12.63 -4.20 -12.73
C CYS A 152 -12.90 -5.30 -11.69
N ALA A 153 -12.64 -6.58 -12.04
CA ALA A 153 -12.82 -7.69 -11.10
C ALA A 153 -11.99 -7.51 -9.82
N THR A 154 -10.73 -7.07 -9.95
CA THR A 154 -9.86 -6.75 -8.81
C THR A 154 -10.48 -5.66 -7.94
N LYS A 155 -10.87 -4.53 -8.54
CA LYS A 155 -11.41 -3.38 -7.81
C LYS A 155 -12.81 -3.64 -7.21
N TRP A 156 -13.63 -4.48 -7.83
CA TRP A 156 -14.87 -4.97 -7.22
C TRP A 156 -14.58 -5.89 -6.03
N GLY A 157 -13.56 -6.74 -6.11
CA GLY A 157 -13.09 -7.54 -4.97
C GLY A 157 -12.60 -6.68 -3.81
N GLU A 158 -11.80 -5.65 -4.08
CA GLU A 158 -11.35 -4.67 -3.09
C GLU A 158 -12.53 -3.95 -2.42
N LYS A 159 -13.53 -3.53 -3.20
CA LYS A 159 -14.75 -2.92 -2.66
C LYS A 159 -15.55 -3.88 -1.77
N GLY A 160 -15.63 -5.16 -2.17
CA GLY A 160 -16.34 -6.16 -1.38
C GLY A 160 -15.65 -6.51 -0.05
N TYR A 161 -14.33 -6.31 0.03
CA TYR A 161 -13.55 -6.48 1.24
C TYR A 161 -13.67 -5.28 2.22
N THR A 162 -13.86 -4.07 1.69
CA THR A 162 -13.95 -2.82 2.48
C THR A 162 -15.26 -2.71 3.24
#